data_64a2615355281736845343128a52b9d7
#
_entry.id   64a2615355281736845343128a52b9d7
#
_cell.length_a   1.000
_cell.length_b   1.000
_cell.length_c   1.000
_cell.angle_alpha   90.00
_cell.angle_beta   90.00
_cell.angle_gamma   90.00
#
_symmetry.space_group_name_H-M   'P 1'
#
loop_
_entity.id
_entity.type
_entity.pdbx_description
1 polymer ?
#
loop_
_entity_poly.entity_id
_entity_poly.type
_entity_poly.pdbx_seq_one_letter_code
_entity_poly.pdbx_strand_id
1 'polypeptide(L)'
;MIWTVEYLDAALRDLKKIEPHNRLLILKAIEKVAMRPLPPPDGIGKPLGNHASSKLAGYFKIKLKDLGYRVVYGLKKEHGVMTVIVIGIRDDEAVYKEAERRIKGGLEQ
;
A
#
# COMPACT_ATOMS: atom_id res chain seq x y z
N MET A 1 -11.74 -9.98 -12.31
CA MET A 1 -10.43 -10.55 -11.98
C MET A 1 -10.16 -10.38 -10.50
N ILE A 2 -9.68 -11.43 -9.85
CA ILE A 2 -9.33 -11.37 -8.44
C ILE A 2 -7.83 -11.11 -8.33
N TRP A 3 -7.48 -10.07 -7.57
CA TRP A 3 -6.08 -9.74 -7.34
C TRP A 3 -5.57 -10.46 -6.12
N THR A 4 -4.38 -11.03 -6.24
CA THR A 4 -3.70 -11.65 -5.11
C THR A 4 -2.94 -10.59 -4.35
N VAL A 5 -3.11 -10.54 -3.02
CA VAL A 5 -2.40 -9.57 -2.20
C VAL A 5 -1.15 -10.22 -1.63
N GLU A 6 -0.02 -9.58 -1.88
CA GLU A 6 1.26 -9.99 -1.30
C GLU A 6 1.78 -8.84 -0.44
N TYR A 7 2.53 -9.18 0.60
CA TYR A 7 3.11 -8.19 1.50
C TYR A 7 4.62 -8.33 1.49
N LEU A 8 5.33 -7.22 1.38
CA LEU A 8 6.77 -7.26 1.67
C LEU A 8 6.96 -7.69 3.12
N ASP A 9 8.06 -8.35 3.41
CA ASP A 9 8.38 -8.73 4.79
C ASP A 9 8.37 -7.51 5.70
N ALA A 10 8.87 -6.38 5.20
CA ALA A 10 8.84 -5.13 5.97
C ALA A 10 7.42 -4.67 6.26
N ALA A 11 6.49 -4.86 5.33
CA ALA A 11 5.09 -4.50 5.56
C ALA A 11 4.43 -5.42 6.59
N LEU A 12 4.79 -6.69 6.60
CA LEU A 12 4.31 -7.61 7.64
C LEU A 12 4.84 -7.20 9.01
N ARG A 13 6.09 -6.74 9.08
CA ARG A 13 6.64 -6.22 10.34
C ARG A 13 5.91 -4.95 10.78
N ASP A 14 5.50 -4.10 9.83
CA ASP A 14 4.67 -2.94 10.16
C ASP A 14 3.38 -3.38 10.84
N LEU A 15 2.71 -4.38 10.27
CA LEU A 15 1.45 -4.90 10.84
C LEU A 15 1.63 -5.42 12.26
N LYS A 16 2.74 -6.09 12.53
CA LYS A 16 2.98 -6.65 13.86
C LYS A 16 3.06 -5.61 14.96
N LYS A 17 3.46 -4.39 14.59
CA LYS A 17 3.60 -3.30 15.55
C LYS A 17 2.28 -2.59 15.83
N ILE A 18 1.24 -2.93 15.08
CA ILE A 18 -0.06 -2.27 15.17
C ILE A 18 -0.95 -3.08 16.11
N GLU A 19 -1.71 -2.35 16.92
CA GLU A 19 -2.65 -2.96 17.86
C GLU A 19 -3.64 -3.86 17.11
N PRO A 20 -4.00 -5.04 17.65
CA PRO A 20 -4.77 -6.05 16.90
C PRO A 20 -6.07 -5.57 16.30
N HIS A 21 -6.82 -4.74 17.01
CA HIS A 21 -8.08 -4.22 16.47
C HIS A 21 -7.85 -3.38 15.22
N ASN A 22 -6.87 -2.47 15.29
CA ASN A 22 -6.54 -1.62 14.15
C ASN A 22 -5.96 -2.43 13.00
N ARG A 23 -5.17 -3.46 13.32
CA ARG A 23 -4.61 -4.35 12.31
C ARG A 23 -5.72 -5.02 11.50
N LEU A 24 -6.76 -5.50 12.17
CA LEU A 24 -7.89 -6.12 11.51
C LEU A 24 -8.59 -5.15 10.54
N LEU A 25 -8.81 -3.91 11.00
CA LEU A 25 -9.45 -2.90 10.15
C LEU A 25 -8.60 -2.55 8.93
N ILE A 26 -7.27 -2.48 9.12
CA ILE A 26 -6.35 -2.20 8.01
C ILE A 26 -6.40 -3.34 7.00
N LEU A 27 -6.39 -4.57 7.45
CA LEU A 27 -6.45 -5.73 6.56
C LEU A 27 -7.75 -5.76 5.77
N LYS A 28 -8.87 -5.42 6.41
CA LYS A 28 -10.15 -5.34 5.71
C LYS A 28 -10.14 -4.27 4.63
N ALA A 29 -9.53 -3.12 4.91
CA ALA A 29 -9.43 -2.05 3.92
C ALA A 29 -8.57 -2.48 2.73
N ILE A 30 -7.48 -3.17 3.00
CA ILE A 30 -6.61 -3.68 1.93
C ILE A 30 -7.38 -4.68 1.06
N GLU A 31 -8.12 -5.59 1.67
CA GLU A 31 -8.90 -6.57 0.92
C GLU A 31 -9.97 -5.89 0.07
N LYS A 32 -10.61 -4.86 0.59
CA LYS A 32 -11.62 -4.11 -0.16
C LYS A 32 -11.02 -3.47 -1.40
N VAL A 33 -9.87 -2.82 -1.25
CA VAL A 33 -9.20 -2.19 -2.37
C VAL A 33 -8.71 -3.25 -3.36
N ALA A 34 -8.28 -4.40 -2.88
CA ALA A 34 -7.78 -5.47 -3.73
C ALA A 34 -8.84 -6.03 -4.68
N MET A 35 -10.11 -5.80 -4.41
CA MET A 35 -11.16 -6.19 -5.33
C MET A 35 -11.12 -5.35 -6.61
N ARG A 36 -10.69 -4.09 -6.50
CA ARG A 36 -10.60 -3.16 -7.63
C ARG A 36 -9.44 -2.18 -7.41
N PRO A 37 -8.18 -2.65 -7.45
CA PRO A 37 -7.04 -1.81 -7.06
C PRO A 37 -6.52 -0.87 -8.13
N LEU A 38 -7.01 -0.97 -9.36
CA LEU A 38 -6.63 -0.07 -10.45
C LEU A 38 -7.21 1.31 -10.22
N PRO A 39 -6.65 2.36 -10.86
CA PRO A 39 -7.24 3.70 -10.72
C PRO A 39 -8.57 3.81 -11.46
N PRO A 40 -9.38 4.83 -11.14
CA PRO A 40 -10.61 5.06 -11.89
C PRO A 40 -10.34 5.25 -13.38
N PRO A 41 -11.27 4.84 -14.25
CA PRO A 41 -12.58 4.28 -13.93
C PRO A 41 -12.56 2.78 -13.64
N ASP A 42 -11.42 2.12 -13.78
CA ASP A 42 -11.34 0.66 -13.67
C ASP A 42 -11.39 0.16 -12.23
N GLY A 43 -11.09 1.01 -11.27
CA GLY A 43 -11.08 0.62 -9.87
C GLY A 43 -11.17 1.82 -8.94
N ILE A 44 -10.84 1.57 -7.68
CA ILE A 44 -10.90 2.57 -6.61
C ILE A 44 -9.50 2.95 -6.09
N GLY A 45 -8.45 2.52 -6.79
CA GLY A 45 -7.08 2.83 -6.41
C GLY A 45 -6.79 4.32 -6.52
N LYS A 46 -6.01 4.86 -5.59
CA LYS A 46 -5.61 6.26 -5.60
C LYS A 46 -4.12 6.37 -5.88
N PRO A 47 -3.74 6.80 -7.10
CA PRO A 47 -2.33 6.98 -7.43
C PRO A 47 -1.67 8.01 -6.50
N LEU A 48 -0.38 7.81 -6.23
CA LEU A 48 0.37 8.77 -5.42
C LEU A 48 0.56 10.09 -6.16
N GLY A 49 0.63 10.03 -7.47
CA GLY A 49 0.69 11.24 -8.30
C GLY A 49 1.92 12.09 -7.99
N ASN A 50 1.69 13.40 -7.90
CA ASN A 50 2.76 14.36 -7.70
C ASN A 50 3.21 14.52 -6.24
N HIS A 51 2.61 13.77 -5.32
CA HIS A 51 2.96 13.86 -3.91
C HIS A 51 4.27 13.20 -3.58
N ALA A 52 4.85 12.51 -4.53
CA ALA A 52 6.03 11.71 -4.31
C ALA A 52 7.00 11.91 -5.44
N SER A 53 8.23 11.44 -5.27
CA SER A 53 9.22 11.50 -6.31
C SER A 53 8.80 10.62 -7.49
N SER A 54 9.48 10.77 -8.62
CA SER A 54 9.23 9.94 -9.79
C SER A 54 9.37 8.45 -9.50
N LYS A 55 10.08 8.09 -8.44
CA LYS A 55 10.28 6.69 -8.07
C LYS A 55 9.00 6.01 -7.58
N LEU A 56 8.02 6.79 -7.17
CA LEU A 56 6.73 6.28 -6.73
C LEU A 56 5.66 6.35 -7.82
N ALA A 57 6.06 6.71 -9.04
CA ALA A 57 5.15 6.66 -10.18
C ALA A 57 4.65 5.22 -10.37
N GLY A 58 3.34 5.07 -10.54
CA GLY A 58 2.75 3.74 -10.69
C GLY A 58 2.40 3.06 -9.39
N TYR A 59 2.62 3.73 -8.26
CA TYR A 59 2.23 3.22 -6.95
C TYR A 59 0.99 3.94 -6.45
N PHE A 60 0.34 3.36 -5.44
CA PHE A 60 -0.97 3.78 -4.97
C PHE A 60 -1.00 3.90 -3.46
N LYS A 61 -1.99 4.61 -2.96
CA LYS A 61 -2.16 4.79 -1.51
C LYS A 61 -3.56 4.39 -1.06
N ILE A 62 -3.65 3.97 0.20
CA ILE A 62 -4.92 3.80 0.90
C ILE A 62 -4.84 4.69 2.13
N LYS A 63 -5.80 5.61 2.26
CA LYS A 63 -5.86 6.49 3.42
C LYS A 63 -6.93 5.99 4.38
N LEU A 64 -6.51 5.64 5.57
CA LEU A 64 -7.41 5.23 6.64
C LEU A 64 -7.50 6.39 7.63
N LYS A 65 -8.30 7.39 7.26
CA LYS A 65 -8.35 8.66 7.98
C LYS A 65 -8.69 8.51 9.46
N ASP A 66 -9.69 7.70 9.76
CA ASP A 66 -10.17 7.54 11.12
C ASP A 66 -9.16 6.84 12.01
N LEU A 67 -8.39 5.93 11.44
CA LEU A 67 -7.36 5.20 12.18
C LEU A 67 -6.01 5.92 12.19
N GLY A 68 -5.82 6.86 11.29
CA GLY A 68 -4.56 7.57 11.19
C GLY A 68 -3.45 6.78 10.54
N TYR A 69 -3.79 5.85 9.64
CA TYR A 69 -2.79 5.04 8.93
C TYR A 69 -2.81 5.30 7.44
N ARG A 70 -1.69 5.00 6.81
CA ARG A 70 -1.51 5.07 5.35
C ARG A 70 -0.91 3.77 4.88
N VAL A 71 -1.38 3.29 3.72
CA VAL A 71 -0.84 2.10 3.08
C VAL A 71 -0.37 2.48 1.68
N VAL A 72 0.80 2.02 1.29
CA VAL A 72 1.29 2.19 -0.09
C VAL A 72 1.36 0.80 -0.72
N TYR A 73 0.86 0.68 -1.95
CA TYR A 73 0.93 -0.58 -2.68
C TYR A 73 1.28 -0.35 -4.14
N GLY A 74 1.81 -1.40 -4.76
CA GLY A 74 2.09 -1.42 -6.19
C GLY A 74 1.30 -2.56 -6.84
N LEU A 75 1.25 -2.53 -8.17
CA LEU A 75 0.53 -3.54 -8.93
C LEU A 75 1.44 -4.20 -9.95
N LYS A 76 1.37 -5.54 -10.00
CA LYS A 76 1.96 -6.33 -11.06
C LYS A 76 0.81 -6.79 -11.93
N LYS A 77 0.43 -5.98 -12.90
CA LYS A 77 -0.78 -6.20 -13.70
C LYS A 77 -0.76 -7.51 -14.46
N GLU A 78 0.39 -7.89 -14.96
CA GLU A 78 0.53 -9.12 -15.74
C GLU A 78 0.22 -10.36 -14.92
N HIS A 79 0.43 -10.29 -13.63
CA HIS A 79 0.24 -11.43 -12.73
C HIS A 79 -0.97 -11.28 -11.81
N GLY A 80 -1.66 -10.15 -11.87
CA GLY A 80 -2.78 -9.90 -10.99
C GLY A 80 -2.39 -9.82 -9.53
N VAL A 81 -1.23 -9.23 -9.23
CA VAL A 81 -0.70 -9.13 -7.87
C VAL A 81 -0.70 -7.69 -7.39
N MET A 82 -1.23 -7.49 -6.19
CA MET A 82 -1.18 -6.24 -5.47
C MET A 82 -0.18 -6.41 -4.34
N THR A 83 0.92 -5.67 -4.39
CA THR A 83 2.00 -5.80 -3.40
C THR A 83 1.94 -4.65 -2.40
N VAL A 84 1.74 -4.96 -1.13
CA VAL A 84 1.73 -3.96 -0.06
C VAL A 84 3.17 -3.65 0.33
N ILE A 85 3.55 -2.38 0.21
CA ILE A 85 4.94 -1.93 0.40
C ILE A 85 5.18 -1.46 1.83
N VAL A 86 4.28 -0.61 2.35
CA VAL A 86 4.43 -0.04 3.69
C VAL A 86 3.07 0.27 4.29
N ILE A 87 2.98 0.08 5.61
CA ILE A 87 1.81 0.46 6.39
C ILE A 87 2.35 1.36 7.51
N GLY A 88 2.00 2.63 7.46
CA GLY A 88 2.56 3.60 8.40
C GLY A 88 1.55 4.54 8.99
N ILE A 89 1.98 5.25 10.03
CA ILE A 89 1.15 6.22 10.73
C ILE A 89 0.99 7.46 9.85
N ARG A 90 -0.08 8.21 10.08
CA ARG A 90 -0.43 9.42 9.36
C ARG A 90 0.70 10.45 9.35
N ASP A 91 1.61 10.30 8.46
CA ASP A 91 2.64 11.26 8.10
C ASP A 91 3.00 10.88 6.68
N ASP A 92 2.33 11.54 5.74
CA ASP A 92 2.47 11.18 4.32
C ASP A 92 3.93 11.22 3.88
N GLU A 93 4.67 12.24 4.32
CA GLU A 93 6.06 12.36 3.92
C GLU A 93 6.91 11.18 4.41
N ALA A 94 6.76 10.82 5.68
CA ALA A 94 7.53 9.72 6.24
C ALA A 94 7.16 8.39 5.58
N VAL A 95 5.87 8.16 5.35
CA VAL A 95 5.41 6.92 4.72
C VAL A 95 5.93 6.82 3.29
N TYR A 96 5.89 7.93 2.53
CA TYR A 96 6.33 7.90 1.14
C TYR A 96 7.85 7.75 1.04
N LYS A 97 8.61 8.36 1.94
CA LYS A 97 10.07 8.15 1.97
C LYS A 97 10.41 6.70 2.29
N GLU A 98 9.69 6.11 3.21
CA GLU A 98 9.91 4.71 3.55
C GLU A 98 9.56 3.80 2.37
N ALA A 99 8.47 4.11 1.66
CA ALA A 99 8.10 3.35 0.47
C ALA A 99 9.20 3.42 -0.58
N GLU A 100 9.75 4.61 -0.85
CA GLU A 100 10.85 4.76 -1.79
C GLU A 100 12.05 3.92 -1.38
N ARG A 101 12.39 3.96 -0.11
CA ARG A 101 13.54 3.21 0.40
C ARG A 101 13.37 1.71 0.16
N ARG A 102 12.17 1.19 0.43
CA ARG A 102 11.89 -0.24 0.26
C ARG A 102 11.90 -0.65 -1.21
N ILE A 103 11.34 0.19 -2.07
CA ILE A 103 11.31 -0.08 -3.50
C ILE A 103 12.73 -0.03 -4.07
N LYS A 104 13.51 0.95 -3.64
CA LYS A 104 14.89 1.14 -4.09
C LYS A 104 15.79 -0.02 -3.67
N GLY A 105 15.51 -0.61 -2.51
CA GLY A 105 16.27 -1.76 -2.02
C GLY A 105 15.88 -3.08 -2.65
N GLY A 106 14.92 -3.05 -3.59
CA GLY A 106 14.41 -4.26 -4.22
C GLY A 106 13.16 -4.77 -3.52
N LEU A 107 12.27 -5.36 -4.29
CA LEU A 107 10.99 -5.84 -3.77
C LEU A 107 11.04 -7.29 -3.28
N GLU A 108 12.21 -7.89 -3.27
CA GLU A 108 12.38 -9.26 -2.80
C GLU A 108 12.57 -9.38 -1.30
N GLN A 109 12.49 -8.33 -0.60
CA GLN A 109 12.72 -8.38 0.84
C GLN A 109 11.64 -9.11 1.58
#